data_aa91cb83e63661d6069e925f47f57752
#
_entry.id   aa91cb83e63661d6069e925f47f57752
#
_cell.length_a   1.000
_cell.length_b   1.000
_cell.length_c   1.000
_cell.angle_alpha   90.00
_cell.angle_beta   90.00
_cell.angle_gamma   90.00
#
_symmetry.space_group_name_H-M   'P 1'
#
loop_
_entity.id
_entity.type
_entity.pdbx_description
1 polymer ?
#
loop_
_entity_poly.entity_id
_entity_poly.type
_entity_poly.pdbx_seq_one_letter_code
_entity_poly.pdbx_strand_id
1 'polypeptide(L)'
;MYKRQSTTGAISGTPTAASSSATYTITATNTGGSATATVTILINDAAPSITYSPSSFTLTNGTAMTTATATNTGGSVTSWSISPALPTGLTFETSNGTIWGTPTEISSSTSYTVTATNPGGSGTATVTIQVNDVAPSSITYSPNSFTLTNGTAMTTATPTSS
;
A
#
# COMPACT_ATOMS: atom_id res chain seq x y z
N MET A 1 -14.14 -6.83 -29.28
CA MET A 1 -14.85 -7.37 -30.46
C MET A 1 -13.82 -7.57 -31.53
N TYR A 2 -13.54 -8.82 -31.93
CA TYR A 2 -12.54 -9.12 -33.00
C TYR A 2 -13.19 -8.95 -34.35
N LYS A 3 -12.64 -8.07 -35.19
CA LYS A 3 -13.08 -7.97 -36.61
C LYS A 3 -12.44 -9.10 -37.40
N ARG A 4 -13.24 -10.03 -37.91
CA ARG A 4 -12.81 -10.97 -38.94
C ARG A 4 -12.59 -10.20 -40.26
N GLN A 5 -11.39 -10.23 -40.79
CA GLN A 5 -11.18 -9.84 -42.19
C GLN A 5 -11.34 -11.09 -43.09
N SER A 6 -12.35 -11.07 -43.91
CA SER A 6 -12.79 -12.25 -44.69
C SER A 6 -11.83 -12.73 -45.78
N THR A 7 -10.78 -11.97 -46.11
CA THR A 7 -9.85 -12.27 -47.22
C THR A 7 -8.44 -12.63 -46.78
N THR A 8 -7.99 -12.30 -45.57
CA THR A 8 -6.60 -12.53 -45.13
C THR A 8 -6.49 -13.48 -43.96
N GLY A 9 -7.59 -13.75 -43.21
CA GLY A 9 -7.55 -14.51 -41.96
C GLY A 9 -6.80 -13.80 -40.79
N ALA A 10 -6.43 -12.52 -40.98
CA ALA A 10 -5.72 -11.77 -39.95
C ALA A 10 -6.60 -11.54 -38.70
N ILE A 11 -6.01 -11.73 -37.52
CA ILE A 11 -6.62 -11.43 -36.22
C ILE A 11 -5.94 -10.19 -35.68
N SER A 12 -6.72 -9.14 -35.35
CA SER A 12 -6.21 -7.89 -34.81
C SER A 12 -7.23 -7.26 -33.85
N GLY A 13 -6.77 -6.41 -32.95
CA GLY A 13 -7.63 -5.65 -32.04
C GLY A 13 -6.93 -5.44 -30.68
N THR A 14 -7.52 -4.54 -29.87
CA THR A 14 -7.12 -4.32 -28.48
C THR A 14 -8.19 -4.94 -27.58
N PRO A 15 -7.84 -5.95 -26.75
CA PRO A 15 -8.80 -6.51 -25.83
C PRO A 15 -9.19 -5.50 -24.76
N THR A 16 -10.46 -5.47 -24.36
CA THR A 16 -11.02 -4.55 -23.37
C THR A 16 -11.39 -5.24 -22.05
N ALA A 17 -11.27 -6.57 -21.99
CA ALA A 17 -11.52 -7.35 -20.79
C ALA A 17 -10.60 -8.58 -20.77
N ALA A 18 -10.22 -9.03 -19.56
CA ALA A 18 -9.53 -10.28 -19.37
C ALA A 18 -10.44 -11.46 -19.73
N SER A 19 -9.86 -12.54 -20.23
CA SER A 19 -10.57 -13.79 -20.48
C SER A 19 -9.66 -14.99 -20.25
N SER A 20 -10.25 -16.11 -19.85
CA SER A 20 -9.55 -17.40 -19.80
C SER A 20 -9.08 -17.80 -21.19
N SER A 21 -8.11 -18.73 -21.22
CA SER A 21 -7.60 -19.31 -22.47
C SER A 21 -8.73 -19.93 -23.28
N ALA A 22 -8.88 -19.51 -24.53
CA ALA A 22 -9.85 -20.05 -25.48
C ALA A 22 -9.18 -20.40 -26.80
N THR A 23 -9.56 -21.56 -27.36
CA THR A 23 -9.05 -22.01 -28.66
C THR A 23 -10.08 -21.72 -29.74
N TYR A 24 -9.64 -21.05 -30.80
CA TYR A 24 -10.44 -20.64 -31.97
C TYR A 24 -9.97 -21.44 -33.17
N THR A 25 -10.93 -22.04 -33.90
CA THR A 25 -10.65 -22.68 -35.18
C THR A 25 -10.89 -21.70 -36.30
N ILE A 26 -9.89 -21.50 -37.17
CA ILE A 26 -9.96 -20.67 -38.35
C ILE A 26 -10.08 -21.62 -39.53
N THR A 27 -11.07 -21.41 -40.35
CA THR A 27 -11.29 -22.22 -41.58
C THR A 27 -11.09 -21.35 -42.81
N ALA A 28 -10.23 -21.79 -43.70
CA ALA A 28 -10.08 -21.22 -45.05
C ALA A 28 -10.75 -22.18 -46.06
N THR A 29 -11.57 -21.63 -46.96
CA THR A 29 -12.31 -22.41 -47.95
C THR A 29 -12.13 -21.79 -49.35
N ASN A 30 -11.94 -22.64 -50.33
CA ASN A 30 -11.97 -22.30 -51.75
C ASN A 30 -12.76 -23.38 -52.56
N THR A 31 -12.79 -23.27 -53.86
CA THR A 31 -13.49 -24.22 -54.71
C THR A 31 -12.93 -25.63 -54.68
N GLY A 32 -11.68 -25.82 -54.22
CA GLY A 32 -11.01 -27.12 -54.08
C GLY A 32 -11.21 -27.78 -52.72
N GLY A 33 -11.79 -27.08 -51.72
CA GLY A 33 -12.01 -27.61 -50.39
C GLY A 33 -11.74 -26.64 -49.25
N SER A 34 -11.61 -27.14 -48.03
CA SER A 34 -11.37 -26.36 -46.80
C SER A 34 -10.16 -26.89 -46.04
N ALA A 35 -9.44 -25.97 -45.38
CA ALA A 35 -8.39 -26.27 -44.39
C ALA A 35 -8.63 -25.48 -43.09
N THR A 36 -8.21 -26.03 -41.97
CA THR A 36 -8.38 -25.42 -40.65
C THR A 36 -7.05 -25.23 -39.94
N ALA A 37 -6.98 -24.19 -39.16
CA ALA A 37 -5.91 -23.93 -38.16
C ALA A 37 -6.52 -23.50 -36.85
N THR A 38 -5.84 -23.78 -35.73
CA THR A 38 -6.26 -23.35 -34.42
C THR A 38 -5.35 -22.26 -33.87
N VAL A 39 -5.96 -21.29 -33.14
CA VAL A 39 -5.26 -20.22 -32.40
C VAL A 39 -5.79 -20.20 -31.00
N THR A 40 -4.91 -20.28 -30.01
CA THR A 40 -5.27 -20.13 -28.61
C THR A 40 -4.97 -18.73 -28.14
N ILE A 41 -5.96 -18.06 -27.53
CA ILE A 41 -5.86 -16.69 -27.03
C ILE A 41 -6.17 -16.68 -25.55
N LEU A 42 -5.27 -16.09 -24.74
CA LEU A 42 -5.43 -15.77 -23.34
C LEU A 42 -5.30 -14.26 -23.20
N ILE A 43 -6.21 -13.62 -22.48
CA ILE A 43 -6.16 -12.19 -22.19
C ILE A 43 -6.05 -12.02 -20.68
N ASN A 44 -4.86 -11.63 -20.21
CA ASN A 44 -4.60 -11.36 -18.80
C ASN A 44 -5.11 -9.96 -18.41
N ASP A 45 -5.45 -9.79 -17.12
CA ASP A 45 -5.66 -8.46 -16.56
C ASP A 45 -4.38 -7.62 -16.63
N ALA A 46 -4.54 -6.29 -16.66
CA ALA A 46 -3.42 -5.40 -16.39
C ALA A 46 -3.00 -5.53 -14.92
N ALA A 47 -1.72 -5.47 -14.63
CA ALA A 47 -1.24 -5.44 -13.25
C ALA A 47 -1.76 -4.18 -12.52
N PRO A 48 -1.98 -4.22 -11.19
CA PRO A 48 -2.27 -3.03 -10.39
C PRO A 48 -1.15 -1.98 -10.50
N SER A 49 -1.53 -0.69 -10.40
CA SER A 49 -0.59 0.44 -10.32
C SER A 49 -1.02 1.33 -9.16
N ILE A 50 -0.37 1.17 -8.01
CA ILE A 50 -0.82 1.76 -6.74
C ILE A 50 0.09 2.90 -6.28
N THR A 51 -0.51 3.89 -5.63
CA THR A 51 0.19 5.03 -5.01
C THR A 51 -0.50 5.42 -3.70
N TYR A 52 0.27 6.07 -2.80
CA TYR A 52 -0.24 6.74 -1.60
C TYR A 52 0.11 8.22 -1.68
N SER A 53 -0.82 9.09 -1.29
CA SER A 53 -0.60 10.53 -1.18
C SER A 53 -1.31 11.07 0.07
N PRO A 54 -0.55 11.49 1.10
CA PRO A 54 0.90 11.45 1.23
C PRO A 54 1.45 10.02 1.35
N SER A 55 2.76 9.84 1.06
CA SER A 55 3.49 8.57 1.21
C SER A 55 4.44 8.57 2.42
N SER A 56 4.46 9.65 3.20
CA SER A 56 5.30 9.77 4.41
C SER A 56 4.48 10.34 5.56
N PHE A 57 4.60 9.72 6.73
CA PHE A 57 3.86 10.04 7.94
C PHE A 57 4.82 10.17 9.12
N THR A 58 4.77 11.33 9.79
CA THR A 58 5.40 11.54 11.09
C THR A 58 4.28 11.59 12.12
N LEU A 59 4.19 10.56 12.93
CA LEU A 59 3.12 10.34 13.90
C LEU A 59 3.61 10.63 15.30
N THR A 60 2.68 10.83 16.22
CA THR A 60 2.95 10.96 17.66
C THR A 60 2.34 9.76 18.39
N ASN A 61 3.10 9.16 19.28
CA ASN A 61 2.64 8.07 20.13
C ASN A 61 1.34 8.45 20.85
N GLY A 62 0.36 7.56 20.85
CA GLY A 62 -0.96 7.77 21.45
C GLY A 62 -1.92 8.68 20.64
N THR A 63 -1.52 9.21 19.49
CA THR A 63 -2.36 10.06 18.64
C THR A 63 -2.78 9.31 17.37
N ALA A 64 -4.08 9.28 17.09
CA ALA A 64 -4.60 8.61 15.88
C ALA A 64 -4.04 9.25 14.60
N MET A 65 -3.58 8.41 13.67
CA MET A 65 -3.11 8.88 12.38
C MET A 65 -4.28 9.26 11.46
N THR A 66 -4.03 10.19 10.54
CA THR A 66 -4.90 10.37 9.38
C THR A 66 -4.82 9.12 8.49
N THR A 67 -5.97 8.56 8.15
CA THR A 67 -6.06 7.36 7.33
C THR A 67 -5.33 7.54 5.99
N ALA A 68 -4.45 6.61 5.68
CA ALA A 68 -3.75 6.55 4.39
C ALA A 68 -4.47 5.56 3.47
N THR A 69 -4.95 6.03 2.33
CA THR A 69 -5.64 5.20 1.33
C THR A 69 -4.82 5.04 0.06
N ALA A 70 -4.81 3.84 -0.48
CA ALA A 70 -4.18 3.57 -1.77
C ALA A 70 -5.06 4.08 -2.92
N THR A 71 -4.43 4.67 -3.93
CA THR A 71 -5.05 4.94 -5.23
C THR A 71 -4.51 3.91 -6.23
N ASN A 72 -5.40 3.23 -6.95
CA ASN A 72 -5.04 2.29 -8.01
C ASN A 72 -5.49 2.80 -9.36
N THR A 73 -4.57 2.89 -10.33
CA THR A 73 -4.82 3.28 -11.72
C THR A 73 -4.60 2.13 -12.71
N GLY A 74 -4.21 0.94 -12.23
CA GLY A 74 -4.06 -0.28 -13.01
C GLY A 74 -5.27 -1.20 -12.97
N GLY A 75 -5.05 -2.49 -13.17
CA GLY A 75 -6.08 -3.53 -13.08
C GLY A 75 -6.62 -3.69 -11.66
N SER A 76 -7.82 -4.27 -11.54
CA SER A 76 -8.48 -4.52 -10.25
C SER A 76 -7.63 -5.39 -9.33
N VAL A 77 -7.54 -5.00 -8.05
CA VAL A 77 -6.73 -5.73 -7.05
C VAL A 77 -7.52 -6.89 -6.47
N THR A 78 -6.89 -8.06 -6.36
CA THR A 78 -7.47 -9.26 -5.72
C THR A 78 -6.89 -9.52 -4.33
N SER A 79 -5.67 -9.03 -4.05
CA SER A 79 -5.06 -9.16 -2.72
C SER A 79 -4.10 -8.01 -2.44
N TRP A 80 -3.99 -7.66 -1.14
CA TRP A 80 -3.11 -6.65 -0.61
C TRP A 80 -2.23 -7.22 0.48
N SER A 81 -0.99 -6.74 0.56
CA SER A 81 -0.05 -7.07 1.63
C SER A 81 0.88 -5.90 1.92
N ILE A 82 1.50 -5.92 3.11
CA ILE A 82 2.48 -4.93 3.54
C ILE A 82 3.68 -5.63 4.19
N SER A 83 4.86 -5.10 3.97
CA SER A 83 6.10 -5.59 4.59
C SER A 83 7.08 -4.43 4.81
N PRO A 84 7.77 -4.40 5.96
CA PRO A 84 7.61 -5.21 7.16
C PRO A 84 6.26 -4.97 7.88
N ALA A 85 6.03 -5.61 9.03
CA ALA A 85 4.86 -5.35 9.87
C ALA A 85 4.87 -3.90 10.39
N LEU A 86 3.67 -3.28 10.46
CA LEU A 86 3.49 -1.92 10.96
C LEU A 86 3.82 -1.82 12.45
N PRO A 87 4.14 -0.60 12.97
CA PRO A 87 4.24 -0.33 14.40
C PRO A 87 2.98 -0.75 15.16
N THR A 88 3.14 -1.17 16.41
CA THR A 88 2.03 -1.55 17.29
C THR A 88 0.99 -0.42 17.38
N GLY A 89 -0.28 -0.80 17.25
CA GLY A 89 -1.42 0.14 17.23
C GLY A 89 -1.82 0.65 15.86
N LEU A 90 -1.00 0.40 14.81
CA LEU A 90 -1.41 0.64 13.42
C LEU A 90 -1.93 -0.64 12.77
N THR A 91 -2.89 -0.48 11.89
CA THR A 91 -3.56 -1.57 11.16
C THR A 91 -3.42 -1.36 9.66
N PHE A 92 -3.14 -2.44 8.95
CA PHE A 92 -3.23 -2.52 7.50
C PHE A 92 -4.46 -3.32 7.10
N GLU A 93 -5.35 -2.73 6.29
CA GLU A 93 -6.56 -3.37 5.82
C GLU A 93 -6.27 -4.13 4.52
N THR A 94 -6.30 -5.45 4.58
CA THR A 94 -5.97 -6.33 3.44
C THR A 94 -7.05 -6.39 2.36
N SER A 95 -8.21 -5.77 2.57
CA SER A 95 -9.28 -5.69 1.57
C SER A 95 -9.07 -4.53 0.58
N ASN A 96 -8.41 -3.45 0.98
CA ASN A 96 -8.30 -2.22 0.19
C ASN A 96 -6.95 -1.48 0.29
N GLY A 97 -6.00 -2.01 1.06
CA GLY A 97 -4.68 -1.40 1.25
C GLY A 97 -4.65 -0.17 2.17
N THR A 98 -5.71 0.09 2.93
CA THR A 98 -5.78 1.24 3.84
C THR A 98 -4.91 1.02 5.08
N ILE A 99 -4.20 2.09 5.54
CA ILE A 99 -3.45 2.11 6.80
C ILE A 99 -4.10 3.12 7.73
N TRP A 100 -4.37 2.70 8.97
CA TRP A 100 -5.02 3.52 9.99
C TRP A 100 -4.67 3.04 11.40
N GLY A 101 -5.04 3.80 12.42
CA GLY A 101 -4.88 3.39 13.82
C GLY A 101 -4.22 4.45 14.68
N THR A 102 -3.89 4.06 15.92
CA THR A 102 -3.20 4.89 16.92
C THR A 102 -1.94 4.15 17.35
N PRO A 103 -0.74 4.63 16.99
CA PRO A 103 0.49 3.96 17.38
C PRO A 103 0.67 4.04 18.90
N THR A 104 1.11 2.93 19.51
CA THR A 104 1.32 2.81 20.97
C THR A 104 2.78 2.65 21.35
N GLU A 105 3.69 2.66 20.36
CA GLU A 105 5.13 2.56 20.56
C GLU A 105 5.85 3.54 19.63
N ILE A 106 6.95 4.12 20.10
CA ILE A 106 7.85 4.95 19.31
C ILE A 106 8.59 4.07 18.29
N SER A 107 8.81 4.58 17.08
CA SER A 107 9.59 3.90 16.05
C SER A 107 10.39 4.88 15.21
N SER A 108 11.61 4.48 14.85
CA SER A 108 12.41 5.21 13.87
C SER A 108 11.72 5.20 12.50
N SER A 109 12.09 6.16 11.65
CA SER A 109 11.60 6.23 10.27
C SER A 109 11.89 4.92 9.53
N THR A 110 10.83 4.24 9.12
CA THR A 110 10.88 2.92 8.46
C THR A 110 10.04 2.96 7.20
N SER A 111 10.55 2.34 6.14
CA SER A 111 9.84 2.20 4.86
C SER A 111 9.09 0.88 4.80
N TYR A 112 7.82 0.94 4.45
CA TYR A 112 6.89 -0.18 4.30
C TYR A 112 6.52 -0.32 2.84
N THR A 113 6.71 -1.51 2.27
CA THR A 113 6.29 -1.80 0.91
C THR A 113 4.89 -2.40 0.94
N VAL A 114 3.93 -1.69 0.35
CA VAL A 114 2.60 -2.22 0.07
C VAL A 114 2.61 -2.87 -1.29
N THR A 115 2.07 -4.07 -1.39
CA THR A 115 1.94 -4.84 -2.63
C THR A 115 0.46 -5.12 -2.90
N ALA A 116 0.01 -4.78 -4.08
CA ALA A 116 -1.29 -5.12 -4.63
C ALA A 116 -1.11 -6.12 -5.77
N THR A 117 -1.89 -7.19 -5.80
CA THR A 117 -1.74 -8.29 -6.76
C THR A 117 -3.07 -8.63 -7.42
N ASN A 118 -3.00 -9.04 -8.69
CA ASN A 118 -4.09 -9.67 -9.43
C ASN A 118 -3.51 -10.73 -10.40
N PRO A 119 -4.34 -11.45 -11.18
CA PRO A 119 -3.84 -12.41 -12.17
C PRO A 119 -2.90 -11.83 -13.23
N GLY A 120 -2.94 -10.53 -13.48
CA GLY A 120 -2.06 -9.84 -14.42
C GLY A 120 -0.68 -9.51 -13.86
N GLY A 121 -0.49 -9.58 -12.53
CA GLY A 121 0.76 -9.27 -11.87
C GLY A 121 0.60 -8.50 -10.55
N SER A 122 1.68 -7.84 -10.13
CA SER A 122 1.71 -7.05 -8.90
C SER A 122 2.19 -5.63 -9.15
N GLY A 123 1.61 -4.68 -8.39
CA GLY A 123 2.08 -3.31 -8.26
C GLY A 123 2.50 -3.02 -6.82
N THR A 124 3.50 -2.18 -6.61
CA THR A 124 3.99 -1.82 -5.28
C THR A 124 4.01 -0.32 -5.06
N ALA A 125 3.83 0.10 -3.81
CA ALA A 125 4.05 1.47 -3.35
C ALA A 125 4.78 1.45 -2.00
N THR A 126 5.60 2.48 -1.76
CA THR A 126 6.31 2.64 -0.49
C THR A 126 5.63 3.69 0.36
N VAL A 127 5.40 3.36 1.63
CA VAL A 127 4.93 4.28 2.68
C VAL A 127 5.99 4.35 3.75
N THR A 128 6.40 5.56 4.15
CA THR A 128 7.37 5.77 5.24
C THR A 128 6.65 6.25 6.48
N ILE A 129 6.87 5.59 7.61
CA ILE A 129 6.24 5.93 8.88
C ILE A 129 7.32 6.09 9.95
N GLN A 130 7.21 7.18 10.73
CA GLN A 130 7.97 7.44 11.94
C GLN A 130 6.98 7.73 13.07
N VAL A 131 7.21 7.20 14.27
CA VAL A 131 6.42 7.50 15.46
C VAL A 131 7.32 8.15 16.50
N ASN A 132 7.06 9.42 16.79
CA ASN A 132 7.77 10.19 17.81
C ASN A 132 7.09 10.05 19.17
N ASP A 133 7.86 10.27 20.22
CA ASP A 133 7.30 10.40 21.57
C ASP A 133 6.51 11.71 21.72
N VAL A 134 5.66 11.76 22.73
CA VAL A 134 4.98 12.99 23.14
C VAL A 134 5.98 13.88 23.86
N ALA A 135 6.13 15.12 23.40
CA ALA A 135 6.99 16.08 24.09
C ALA A 135 6.43 16.39 25.49
N PRO A 136 7.28 16.49 26.51
CA PRO A 136 6.84 16.94 27.82
C PRO A 136 6.13 18.31 27.75
N SER A 137 4.95 18.42 28.34
CA SER A 137 4.15 19.66 28.28
C SER A 137 4.57 20.67 29.33
N SER A 138 5.08 20.20 30.46
CA SER A 138 5.59 21.06 31.55
C SER A 138 6.59 20.31 32.43
N ILE A 139 7.51 21.06 33.02
CA ILE A 139 8.38 20.60 34.09
C ILE A 139 8.18 21.56 35.28
N THR A 140 7.83 21.03 36.41
CA THR A 140 7.62 21.83 37.66
C THR A 140 8.43 21.28 38.80
N TYR A 141 8.90 22.18 39.66
CA TYR A 141 9.49 21.86 40.95
C TYR A 141 8.56 22.32 42.07
N SER A 142 8.34 21.49 43.05
CA SER A 142 7.60 21.88 44.25
C SER A 142 8.39 21.44 45.51
N PRO A 143 8.95 22.39 46.27
CA PRO A 143 8.95 23.85 46.08
C PRO A 143 9.83 24.29 44.88
N ASN A 144 9.53 25.43 44.29
CA ASN A 144 10.30 26.06 43.19
C ASN A 144 11.31 27.12 43.68
N SER A 145 11.46 27.27 44.98
CA SER A 145 12.40 28.19 45.61
C SER A 145 13.03 27.53 46.84
N PHE A 146 14.32 27.70 46.98
CA PHE A 146 15.11 27.12 48.07
C PHE A 146 15.95 28.21 48.74
N THR A 147 15.88 28.29 50.08
CA THR A 147 16.81 29.07 50.89
C THR A 147 17.82 28.12 51.48
N LEU A 148 19.08 28.26 51.13
CA LEU A 148 20.15 27.36 51.55
C LEU A 148 21.10 28.05 52.52
N THR A 149 21.68 27.30 53.45
CA THR A 149 22.70 27.75 54.38
C THR A 149 24.08 27.24 53.91
N ASN A 150 25.08 28.10 53.94
CA ASN A 150 26.43 27.73 53.58
C ASN A 150 26.93 26.55 54.46
N GLY A 151 27.49 25.54 53.81
CA GLY A 151 27.98 24.33 54.50
C GLY A 151 26.91 23.28 54.80
N THR A 152 25.62 23.51 54.52
CA THR A 152 24.52 22.55 54.71
C THR A 152 24.10 21.94 53.37
N ALA A 153 24.02 20.62 53.29
CA ALA A 153 23.58 19.93 52.09
C ALA A 153 22.12 20.25 51.78
N MET A 154 21.84 20.53 50.49
CA MET A 154 20.49 20.72 49.99
C MET A 154 19.72 19.38 50.00
N THR A 155 18.46 19.41 50.41
CA THR A 155 17.54 18.30 50.14
C THR A 155 17.32 18.19 48.64
N THR A 156 17.31 16.94 48.13
CA THR A 156 17.10 16.66 46.69
C THR A 156 15.78 17.26 46.23
N ALA A 157 15.86 18.07 45.20
CA ALA A 157 14.68 18.57 44.51
C ALA A 157 14.46 17.75 43.22
N THR A 158 13.31 17.13 43.10
CA THR A 158 12.94 16.33 41.93
C THR A 158 11.86 17.04 41.13
N PRO A 159 12.03 17.18 39.81
CA PRO A 159 10.96 17.73 38.98
C PRO A 159 9.84 16.70 38.78
N THR A 160 8.64 17.21 38.53
CA THR A 160 7.55 16.46 37.91
C THR A 160 7.31 16.97 36.51
N SER A 161 7.09 16.07 35.58
CA SER A 161 6.71 16.39 34.19
C SER A 161 5.37 15.75 33.86
N SER A 162 4.62 16.37 32.98
CA SER A 162 3.37 15.86 32.41
C SER A 162 3.45 15.86 30.90
#